data_7b67efe639466587241881b9b8765969
#
_entry.id   7b67efe639466587241881b9b8765969
#
_cell.length_a   1.000
_cell.length_b   1.000
_cell.length_c   1.000
_cell.angle_alpha   90.00
_cell.angle_beta   90.00
_cell.angle_gamma   90.00
#
_symmetry.space_group_name_H-M   'P 1'
#
loop_
_entity.id
_entity.type
_entity.pdbx_description
1 polymer ?
#
loop_
_entity_poly.entity_id
_entity_poly.type
_entity_poly.pdbx_seq_one_letter_code
_entity_poly.pdbx_strand_id
1 'polypeptide(L)'
;MPNIFHGVALQMTSDGTGVYYKHGINFKQNSKLMGVLGIHLDNKFQNVSGFEAENRNRSIYLDLSAEFKQELLQEMIAGAFRPVITIQGGSIADVSSITGIENLGNWEMKYAVGAGFQFYNLRILNELTLKYDQNPFTKGTMAFQLAMYWK
;
A
#
# COMPACT_ATOMS: atom_id res chain seq x y z
N MET A 1 -18.56 16.87 11.95
CA MET A 1 -17.76 16.82 10.71
C MET A 1 -16.85 15.61 10.76
N PRO A 2 -16.88 14.72 9.76
CA PRO A 2 -15.89 13.67 9.68
C PRO A 2 -14.50 14.30 9.50
N ASN A 3 -13.52 13.82 10.26
CA ASN A 3 -12.16 14.26 10.12
C ASN A 3 -11.57 13.64 8.85
N ILE A 4 -11.41 14.46 7.84
CA ILE A 4 -10.76 14.07 6.58
C ILE A 4 -9.25 14.10 6.81
N PHE A 5 -8.57 13.11 6.30
CA PHE A 5 -7.10 13.07 6.34
C PHE A 5 -6.54 12.57 5.02
N HIS A 6 -5.29 12.91 4.80
CA HIS A 6 -4.52 12.53 3.64
C HIS A 6 -3.28 11.76 4.07
N GLY A 7 -2.78 10.94 3.21
CA GLY A 7 -1.54 10.22 3.48
C GLY A 7 -0.79 9.87 2.23
N VAL A 8 0.51 9.71 2.38
CA VAL A 8 1.39 9.11 1.38
C VAL A 8 2.10 7.93 2.01
N ALA A 9 2.30 6.90 1.23
CA ALA A 9 2.99 5.70 1.70
C ALA A 9 3.99 5.22 0.68
N LEU A 10 5.11 4.73 1.21
CA LEU A 10 6.13 4.02 0.45
C LEU A 10 6.06 2.55 0.86
N GLN A 11 5.92 1.67 -0.10
CA GLN A 11 5.87 0.23 0.13
C GLN A 11 7.06 -0.44 -0.55
N MET A 12 7.68 -1.36 0.17
CA MET A 12 8.80 -2.16 -0.32
C MET A 12 8.45 -3.63 -0.18
N THR A 13 8.67 -4.37 -1.27
CA THR A 13 8.61 -5.83 -1.30
C THR A 13 9.95 -6.37 -1.75
N SER A 14 10.14 -7.70 -1.70
CA SER A 14 11.33 -8.34 -2.25
C SER A 14 11.50 -8.08 -3.75
N ASP A 15 10.42 -7.81 -4.47
CA ASP A 15 10.40 -7.71 -5.93
C ASP A 15 10.21 -6.27 -6.44
N GLY A 16 9.91 -5.32 -5.58
CA GLY A 16 9.65 -3.98 -6.07
C GLY A 16 9.32 -2.93 -5.01
N THR A 17 8.91 -1.78 -5.49
CA THR A 17 8.60 -0.60 -4.70
C THR A 17 7.29 0.01 -5.18
N GLY A 18 6.48 0.47 -4.24
CA GLY A 18 5.23 1.16 -4.55
C GLY A 18 5.11 2.48 -3.83
N VAL A 19 4.42 3.42 -4.46
CA VAL A 19 4.06 4.72 -3.87
C VAL A 19 2.55 4.83 -3.89
N TYR A 20 1.96 5.19 -2.75
CA TYR A 20 0.52 5.21 -2.57
C TYR A 20 0.07 6.55 -2.02
N TYR A 21 -1.01 7.07 -2.57
CA TYR A 21 -1.75 8.17 -2.00
C TYR A 21 -3.00 7.60 -1.30
N LYS A 22 -3.23 8.06 -0.08
CA LYS A 22 -4.39 7.64 0.71
C LYS A 22 -5.20 8.86 1.11
N HIS A 23 -6.52 8.72 1.01
CA HIS A 23 -7.45 9.77 1.37
C HIS A 23 -8.62 9.13 2.11
N GLY A 24 -8.94 9.64 3.27
CA GLY A 24 -9.97 8.97 4.04
C GLY A 24 -10.58 9.79 5.15
N ILE A 25 -11.42 9.11 5.88
CA ILE A 25 -12.20 9.66 7.00
C ILE A 25 -12.06 8.80 8.24
N ASN A 26 -12.07 9.46 9.39
CA ASN A 26 -12.28 8.82 10.68
C ASN A 26 -13.78 8.71 10.90
N PHE A 27 -14.35 7.51 10.84
CA PHE A 27 -15.79 7.35 11.05
C PHE A 27 -16.14 6.91 12.48
N LYS A 28 -15.19 6.39 13.20
CA LYS A 28 -15.26 6.12 14.65
C LYS A 28 -13.94 6.54 15.28
N GLN A 29 -13.94 6.61 16.61
CA GLN A 29 -12.79 7.09 17.37
C GLN A 29 -11.46 6.42 16.99
N ASN A 30 -11.49 5.12 16.70
CA ASN A 30 -10.29 4.33 16.40
C ASN A 30 -10.36 3.62 15.04
N SER A 31 -11.29 3.99 14.20
CA SER A 31 -11.51 3.33 12.91
C SER A 31 -11.43 4.32 11.76
N LYS A 32 -10.68 3.97 10.74
CA LYS A 32 -10.46 4.78 9.55
C LYS A 32 -10.82 4.01 8.30
N LEU A 33 -11.44 4.68 7.36
CA LEU A 33 -11.69 4.15 6.02
C LEU A 33 -11.00 5.05 5.00
N MET A 34 -10.19 4.46 4.13
CA MET A 34 -9.38 5.17 3.16
C MET A 34 -9.59 4.65 1.75
N GLY A 35 -9.64 5.57 0.78
CA GLY A 35 -9.36 5.24 -0.59
C GLY A 35 -7.85 5.24 -0.83
N VAL A 36 -7.36 4.29 -1.59
CA VAL A 36 -5.94 4.11 -1.88
C VAL A 36 -5.73 4.11 -3.38
N LEU A 37 -4.86 4.98 -3.85
CA LEU A 37 -4.42 5.01 -5.24
C LEU A 37 -2.90 4.85 -5.24
N GLY A 38 -2.41 3.83 -5.92
CA GLY A 38 -0.98 3.53 -5.91
C GLY A 38 -0.41 3.13 -7.25
N ILE A 39 0.89 3.28 -7.35
CA ILE A 39 1.70 2.77 -8.45
C ILE A 39 2.75 1.87 -7.84
N HIS A 40 2.82 0.64 -8.33
CA HIS A 40 3.77 -0.36 -7.89
C HIS A 40 4.68 -0.74 -9.05
N LEU A 41 5.99 -0.70 -8.80
CA LEU A 41 7.03 -1.03 -9.77
C LEU A 41 7.68 -2.34 -9.33
N ASP A 42 7.53 -3.40 -10.11
CA ASP A 42 8.20 -4.67 -9.91
C ASP A 42 9.43 -4.76 -10.79
N ASN A 43 10.56 -5.01 -10.16
CA ASN A 43 11.81 -5.34 -10.84
C ASN A 43 11.95 -6.86 -10.89
N LYS A 44 11.28 -7.51 -11.83
CA LYS A 44 11.53 -8.91 -12.09
C LYS A 44 12.85 -9.05 -12.85
N PHE A 45 13.90 -9.39 -12.12
CA PHE A 45 15.13 -9.87 -12.75
C PHE A 45 14.86 -11.29 -13.26
N GLN A 46 14.62 -11.42 -14.54
CA GLN A 46 14.75 -12.72 -15.16
C GLN A 46 16.25 -13.00 -15.27
N ASN A 47 16.74 -13.93 -14.47
CA ASN A 47 18.06 -14.52 -14.66
C ASN A 47 18.08 -15.32 -15.96
N VAL A 48 18.23 -14.64 -17.07
CA VAL A 48 18.62 -15.28 -18.32
C VAL A 48 20.13 -15.16 -18.42
N SER A 49 20.81 -16.29 -18.29
CA SER A 49 22.27 -16.37 -18.36
C SER A 49 22.80 -15.65 -19.60
N GLY A 50 23.61 -14.60 -19.38
CA GLY A 50 24.43 -13.97 -20.39
C GLY A 50 23.99 -12.61 -20.90
N PHE A 51 22.75 -12.17 -20.71
CA PHE A 51 22.26 -10.88 -21.19
C PHE A 51 21.27 -10.21 -20.22
N GLU A 52 21.52 -10.33 -18.95
CA GLU A 52 20.60 -9.89 -17.90
C GLU A 52 20.30 -8.39 -17.90
N ALA A 53 21.20 -7.59 -18.45
CA ALA A 53 21.04 -6.12 -18.47
C ALA A 53 19.98 -5.64 -19.48
N GLU A 54 19.67 -6.42 -20.51
CA GLU A 54 18.75 -6.01 -21.56
C GLU A 54 17.32 -6.50 -21.36
N ASN A 55 17.10 -7.49 -20.48
CA ASN A 55 15.78 -8.09 -20.21
C ASN A 55 15.22 -7.68 -18.84
N ARG A 56 15.36 -6.43 -18.49
CA ARG A 56 14.67 -5.88 -17.31
C ARG A 56 13.19 -5.70 -17.63
N ASN A 57 12.39 -6.71 -17.38
CA ASN A 57 10.94 -6.59 -17.40
C ASN A 57 10.52 -5.81 -16.15
N ARG A 58 10.41 -4.50 -16.29
CA ARG A 58 9.78 -3.66 -15.31
C ARG A 58 8.28 -3.75 -15.50
N SER A 59 7.61 -4.33 -14.53
CA SER A 59 6.16 -4.34 -14.49
C SER A 59 5.67 -3.16 -13.67
N ILE A 60 4.71 -2.42 -14.22
CA ILE A 60 4.08 -1.29 -13.57
C ILE A 60 2.62 -1.66 -13.31
N TYR A 61 2.20 -1.56 -12.07
CA TYR A 61 0.82 -1.84 -11.66
C TYR A 61 0.17 -0.59 -11.10
N LEU A 62 -1.09 -0.38 -11.46
CA LEU A 62 -1.96 0.60 -10.80
C LEU A 62 -2.82 -0.13 -9.77
N ASP A 63 -2.86 0.41 -8.57
CA ASP A 63 -3.65 -0.08 -7.45
C ASP A 63 -4.75 0.92 -7.13
N LEU A 64 -5.99 0.45 -7.14
CA LEU A 64 -7.14 1.21 -6.70
C LEU A 64 -7.90 0.37 -5.69
N SER A 65 -7.85 0.76 -4.44
CA SER A 65 -8.40 -0.04 -3.36
C SER A 65 -8.99 0.80 -2.24
N ALA A 66 -9.69 0.15 -1.34
CA ALA A 66 -10.14 0.71 -0.08
C ALA A 66 -9.43 0.01 1.07
N GLU A 67 -8.99 0.77 2.06
CA GLU A 67 -8.34 0.25 3.25
C GLU A 67 -9.15 0.60 4.48
N PHE A 68 -9.45 -0.42 5.27
CA PHE A 68 -10.00 -0.25 6.61
C PHE A 68 -8.88 -0.42 7.61
N LYS A 69 -8.76 0.53 8.52
CA LYS A 69 -7.76 0.53 9.57
C LYS A 69 -8.42 0.59 10.93
N GLN A 70 -8.02 -0.29 11.82
CA GLN A 70 -8.43 -0.32 13.21
C GLN A 70 -7.23 -0.06 14.11
N GLU A 71 -7.29 0.99 14.88
CA GLU A 71 -6.36 1.27 15.96
C GLU A 71 -6.79 0.45 17.19
N LEU A 72 -5.88 -0.36 17.73
CA LEU A 72 -6.22 -1.34 18.75
C LEU A 72 -6.36 -0.74 20.15
N LEU A 73 -5.78 0.44 20.39
CA LEU A 73 -5.83 1.13 21.67
C LEU A 73 -6.31 2.55 21.46
N GLN A 74 -7.10 3.06 22.41
CA GLN A 74 -7.55 4.45 22.39
C GLN A 74 -6.40 5.43 22.63
N GLU A 75 -5.48 5.03 23.50
CA GLU A 75 -4.32 5.84 23.84
C GLU A 75 -3.04 5.15 23.35
N MET A 76 -2.03 5.95 23.09
CA MET A 76 -0.72 5.41 22.72
C MET A 76 -0.04 4.76 23.91
N ILE A 77 0.63 3.64 23.68
CA ILE A 77 1.42 2.93 24.69
C ILE A 77 2.57 3.85 25.11
N ALA A 78 2.66 4.13 26.43
CA ALA A 78 3.65 5.03 27.01
C ALA A 78 3.70 6.41 26.32
N GLY A 79 2.60 6.86 25.71
CA GLY A 79 2.54 8.11 24.97
C GLY A 79 3.33 8.11 23.63
N ALA A 80 3.90 6.97 23.23
CA ALA A 80 4.84 6.92 22.12
C ALA A 80 4.28 6.25 20.86
N PHE A 81 3.60 5.11 20.98
CA PHE A 81 3.14 4.37 19.81
C PHE A 81 1.83 3.61 20.06
N ARG A 82 1.16 3.26 18.98
CA ARG A 82 -0.12 2.54 19.02
C ARG A 82 -0.14 1.44 17.96
N PRO A 83 -0.50 0.19 18.32
CA PRO A 83 -0.66 -0.86 17.34
C PRO A 83 -1.91 -0.67 16.48
N VAL A 84 -1.82 -1.08 15.23
CA VAL A 84 -2.90 -1.03 14.25
C VAL A 84 -2.98 -2.32 13.46
N ILE A 85 -4.18 -2.63 13.00
CA ILE A 85 -4.42 -3.66 12.00
C ILE A 85 -5.09 -3.05 10.78
N THR A 86 -4.81 -3.59 9.61
CA THR A 86 -5.37 -3.11 8.35
C THR A 86 -5.92 -4.25 7.51
N ILE A 87 -7.01 -3.97 6.81
CA ILE A 87 -7.57 -4.83 5.79
C ILE A 87 -7.78 -3.97 4.55
N GLN A 88 -7.29 -4.44 3.42
CA GLN A 88 -7.38 -3.71 2.15
C GLN A 88 -7.96 -4.63 1.09
N GLY A 89 -8.85 -4.09 0.29
CA GLY A 89 -9.44 -4.80 -0.83
C GLY A 89 -9.69 -3.86 -2.00
N GLY A 90 -9.50 -4.34 -3.20
CA GLY A 90 -9.70 -3.53 -4.39
C GLY A 90 -9.26 -4.20 -5.66
N SER A 91 -8.73 -3.43 -6.57
CA SER A 91 -8.37 -3.87 -7.90
C SER A 91 -6.98 -3.38 -8.29
N ILE A 92 -6.30 -4.18 -9.07
CA ILE A 92 -4.97 -3.90 -9.60
C ILE A 92 -4.97 -4.15 -11.10
N ALA A 93 -4.29 -3.30 -11.86
CA ALA A 93 -4.13 -3.44 -13.30
C ALA A 93 -2.67 -3.35 -13.69
N ASP A 94 -2.27 -4.20 -14.62
CA ASP A 94 -0.94 -4.14 -15.23
C ASP A 94 -0.95 -3.09 -16.35
N VAL A 95 -0.13 -2.06 -16.20
CA VAL A 95 -0.01 -0.97 -17.18
C VAL A 95 1.41 -0.87 -17.74
N SER A 96 2.17 -1.96 -17.66
CA SER A 96 3.58 -1.99 -18.04
C SER A 96 3.83 -1.92 -19.55
N SER A 97 2.83 -2.17 -20.38
CA SER A 97 2.97 -2.01 -21.83
C SER A 97 2.85 -0.55 -22.24
N ILE A 98 3.50 -0.17 -23.35
CA ILE A 98 3.39 1.17 -23.95
C ILE A 98 1.92 1.50 -24.30
N THR A 99 1.12 0.49 -24.54
CA THR A 99 -0.33 0.56 -24.78
C THR A 99 -1.14 0.33 -23.49
N GLY A 100 -0.58 0.74 -22.34
CA GLY A 100 -1.19 0.51 -21.02
C GLY A 100 -2.62 0.99 -20.87
N ILE A 101 -3.04 1.96 -21.67
CA ILE A 101 -4.43 2.43 -21.72
C ILE A 101 -5.39 1.32 -22.17
N GLU A 102 -4.97 0.42 -23.03
CA GLU A 102 -5.77 -0.72 -23.46
C GLU A 102 -5.99 -1.75 -22.35
N ASN A 103 -5.05 -1.83 -21.40
CA ASN A 103 -5.11 -2.74 -20.27
C ASN A 103 -5.90 -2.20 -19.07
N LEU A 104 -6.33 -0.95 -19.09
CA LEU A 104 -7.12 -0.35 -18.00
C LEU A 104 -8.49 -1.01 -17.83
N GLY A 105 -8.95 -1.79 -18.81
CA GLY A 105 -10.16 -2.61 -18.70
C GLY A 105 -9.95 -3.95 -17.97
N ASN A 106 -8.71 -4.36 -17.75
CA ASN A 106 -8.36 -5.66 -17.16
C ASN A 106 -7.95 -5.51 -15.69
N TRP A 107 -8.88 -5.07 -14.88
CA TRP A 107 -8.68 -4.97 -13.44
C TRP A 107 -8.92 -6.32 -12.78
N GLU A 108 -7.99 -6.73 -11.95
CA GLU A 108 -8.10 -7.96 -11.18
C GLU A 108 -8.16 -7.65 -9.69
N MET A 109 -8.87 -8.49 -8.96
CA MET A 109 -9.06 -8.30 -7.52
C MET A 109 -7.77 -8.56 -6.76
N LYS A 110 -7.54 -7.73 -5.76
CA LYS A 110 -6.47 -7.91 -4.78
C LYS A 110 -6.99 -7.72 -3.37
N TYR A 111 -6.30 -8.29 -2.41
CA TYR A 111 -6.54 -7.98 -1.00
C TYR A 111 -5.21 -7.98 -0.24
N ALA A 112 -5.19 -7.27 0.86
CA ALA A 112 -4.05 -7.25 1.76
C ALA A 112 -4.53 -7.19 3.21
N VAL A 113 -3.77 -7.80 4.08
CA VAL A 113 -3.95 -7.70 5.53
C VAL A 113 -2.63 -7.30 6.14
N GLY A 114 -2.67 -6.50 7.19
CA GLY A 114 -1.46 -6.00 7.79
C GLY A 114 -1.61 -5.66 9.25
N ALA A 115 -0.46 -5.52 9.89
CA ALA A 115 -0.35 -5.06 11.26
C ALA A 115 0.88 -4.18 11.39
N GLY A 116 0.82 -3.22 12.30
CA GLY A 116 1.92 -2.30 12.49
C GLY A 116 1.74 -1.38 13.67
N PHE A 117 2.47 -0.28 13.63
CA PHE A 117 2.50 0.71 14.69
C PHE A 117 2.39 2.11 14.16
N GLN A 118 1.69 2.96 14.90
CA GLN A 118 1.61 4.39 14.66
C GLN A 118 2.41 5.16 15.72
N PHE A 119 3.03 6.25 15.31
CA PHE A 119 3.68 7.20 16.21
C PHE A 119 3.61 8.61 15.64
N TYR A 120 3.54 9.60 16.51
CA TYR A 120 3.54 11.01 16.11
C TYR A 120 4.95 11.57 16.08
N ASN A 121 5.27 12.28 15.02
CA ASN A 121 6.40 13.17 14.94
C ASN A 121 5.88 14.56 14.55
N LEU A 122 5.95 15.51 15.45
CA LEU A 122 5.30 16.81 15.31
C LEU A 122 3.77 16.63 15.14
N ARG A 123 3.21 17.06 14.02
CA ARG A 123 1.78 16.92 13.69
C ARG A 123 1.52 15.81 12.67
N ILE A 124 2.54 15.07 12.31
CA ILE A 124 2.45 14.02 11.30
C ILE A 124 2.32 12.68 12.00
N LEU A 125 1.27 11.95 11.66
CA LEU A 125 1.11 10.57 12.08
C LEU A 125 1.92 9.68 11.15
N ASN A 126 2.90 9.01 11.69
CA ASN A 126 3.69 8.02 10.95
C ASN A 126 3.18 6.62 11.27
N GLU A 127 3.28 5.74 10.30
CA GLU A 127 2.83 4.37 10.44
C GLU A 127 3.79 3.43 9.74
N LEU A 128 4.23 2.42 10.47
CA LEU A 128 5.00 1.30 9.96
C LEU A 128 4.13 0.07 9.98
N THR A 129 3.89 -0.55 8.83
CA THR A 129 3.08 -1.77 8.72
C THR A 129 3.81 -2.84 7.95
N LEU A 130 3.59 -4.08 8.38
CA LEU A 130 3.92 -5.26 7.61
C LEU A 130 2.62 -5.80 7.04
N LYS A 131 2.54 -5.91 5.72
CA LYS A 131 1.34 -6.36 5.00
C LYS A 131 1.62 -7.64 4.25
N TYR A 132 0.65 -8.53 4.25
CA TYR A 132 0.57 -9.62 3.30
C TYR A 132 -0.34 -9.20 2.17
N ASP A 133 0.23 -9.02 0.98
CA ASP A 133 -0.47 -8.56 -0.21
C ASP A 133 -0.70 -9.75 -1.15
N GLN A 134 -1.95 -10.08 -1.39
CA GLN A 134 -2.34 -11.13 -2.31
C GLN A 134 -2.94 -10.49 -3.56
N ASN A 135 -2.25 -10.66 -4.67
CA ASN A 135 -2.75 -10.23 -5.97
C ASN A 135 -2.32 -11.23 -7.06
N PRO A 136 -3.02 -11.25 -8.21
CA PRO A 136 -2.75 -12.26 -9.25
C PRO A 136 -1.40 -12.11 -9.93
N PHE A 137 -0.74 -10.97 -9.81
CA PHE A 137 0.54 -10.70 -10.47
C PHE A 137 1.75 -11.12 -9.62
N THR A 138 1.66 -11.06 -8.31
CA THR A 138 2.78 -11.28 -7.40
C THR A 138 2.60 -12.48 -6.45
N LYS A 139 1.46 -13.14 -6.47
CA LYS A 139 1.17 -14.40 -5.74
C LYS A 139 1.50 -14.37 -4.24
N GLY A 140 1.02 -13.37 -3.53
CA GLY A 140 1.20 -13.34 -2.08
C GLY A 140 2.60 -12.90 -1.67
N THR A 141 2.77 -11.61 -1.46
CA THR A 141 4.05 -11.00 -1.13
C THR A 141 3.95 -10.29 0.21
N MET A 142 4.98 -10.45 1.03
CA MET A 142 5.12 -9.64 2.22
C MET A 142 5.64 -8.26 1.83
N ALA A 143 4.97 -7.24 2.31
CA ALA A 143 5.31 -5.86 2.02
C ALA A 143 5.54 -5.08 3.32
N PHE A 144 6.57 -4.28 3.33
CA PHE A 144 6.82 -3.31 4.38
C PHE A 144 6.37 -1.94 3.90
N GLN A 145 5.50 -1.27 4.66
CA GLN A 145 4.98 0.04 4.28
C GLN A 145 5.27 1.08 5.35
N LEU A 146 5.82 2.20 4.92
CA LEU A 146 5.96 3.41 5.71
C LEU A 146 4.97 4.44 5.19
N ALA A 147 4.05 4.89 6.03
CA ALA A 147 3.05 5.88 5.68
C ALA A 147 3.16 7.10 6.58
N MET A 148 2.81 8.25 6.02
CA MET A 148 2.68 9.51 6.75
C MET A 148 1.31 10.11 6.47
N TYR A 149 0.61 10.51 7.52
CA TYR A 149 -0.73 11.05 7.44
C TYR A 149 -0.79 12.45 8.06
N TRP A 150 -1.61 13.31 7.45
CA TRP A 150 -1.89 14.65 7.94
C TRP A 150 -3.37 15.01 7.69
N LYS A 151 -3.81 16.01 8.39
CA LYS A 151 -5.17 16.57 8.22
C LYS A 151 -5.20 17.71 7.23
#